data_17f9c72b13975e1f2b8474a5586ebb16
#
_entry.id   17f9c72b13975e1f2b8474a5586ebb16
#
_cell.length_a   1.000
_cell.length_b   1.000
_cell.length_c   1.000
_cell.angle_alpha   90.00
_cell.angle_beta   90.00
_cell.angle_gamma   90.00
#
_symmetry.space_group_name_H-M   'P 1'
#
loop_
_entity.id
_entity.type
_entity.pdbx_description
1 polymer ?
#
loop_
_entity_poly.entity_id
_entity_poly.type
_entity_poly.pdbx_seq_one_letter_code
_entity_poly.pdbx_strand_id
1 'polypeptide(L)'
;MEQLSTMNSLSIADANNKESLESIQYIVIRLGDEQFGIDIRYIDNIVRMQRMTRVPKVPEYLKGVINLRGEVLPVISIRLKMGYEPDEITKATRIIILKLEQEGNVGIIVDEVKEVVTLTGNEIEKLNYDNRDGKVRFTNAVGKHNGELISLLDLNMITLEENA
;
A
#
# COMPACT_ATOMS: atom_id res chain seq x y z
N MET A 1 -27.24 37.79 -9.89
CA MET A 1 -27.38 37.83 -8.42
C MET A 1 -27.74 36.49 -7.84
N GLU A 2 -28.71 35.81 -8.36
CA GLU A 2 -29.05 34.45 -7.94
C GLU A 2 -27.92 33.45 -8.17
N GLN A 3 -27.19 33.61 -9.26
CA GLN A 3 -26.06 32.76 -9.58
C GLN A 3 -24.92 32.88 -8.56
N LEU A 4 -24.67 34.08 -8.04
CA LEU A 4 -23.63 34.29 -7.03
C LEU A 4 -24.02 33.64 -5.71
N SER A 5 -25.27 33.72 -5.31
CA SER A 5 -25.78 33.09 -4.11
C SER A 5 -25.70 31.57 -4.21
N THR A 6 -26.04 31.02 -5.36
CA THR A 6 -25.96 29.57 -5.59
C THR A 6 -24.50 29.09 -5.60
N MET A 7 -23.61 29.87 -6.20
CA MET A 7 -22.19 29.52 -6.20
C MET A 7 -21.60 29.54 -4.81
N ASN A 8 -21.98 30.49 -3.95
CA ASN A 8 -21.53 30.51 -2.57
C ASN A 8 -22.05 29.33 -1.77
N SER A 9 -23.30 28.94 -1.99
CA SER A 9 -23.89 27.78 -1.35
C SER A 9 -23.18 26.49 -1.76
N LEU A 10 -22.88 26.34 -3.03
CA LEU A 10 -22.14 25.21 -3.56
C LEU A 10 -20.71 25.18 -3.00
N SER A 11 -20.07 26.34 -2.92
CA SER A 11 -18.73 26.46 -2.39
C SER A 11 -18.66 26.05 -0.91
N ILE A 12 -19.65 26.42 -0.11
CA ILE A 12 -19.74 26.05 1.30
C ILE A 12 -20.03 24.55 1.44
N ALA A 13 -20.95 24.04 0.62
CA ALA A 13 -21.25 22.61 0.60
C ALA A 13 -20.03 21.79 0.20
N ASP A 14 -19.30 22.25 -0.82
CA ASP A 14 -18.07 21.61 -1.24
C ASP A 14 -17.02 21.61 -0.11
N ALA A 15 -16.89 22.70 0.61
CA ALA A 15 -15.95 22.79 1.72
C ALA A 15 -16.31 21.79 2.84
N ASN A 16 -17.61 21.68 3.14
CA ASN A 16 -18.08 20.75 4.17
C ASN A 16 -17.98 19.28 3.74
N ASN A 17 -18.13 19.02 2.45
CA ASN A 17 -18.08 17.68 1.89
C ASN A 17 -16.71 17.34 1.30
N LYS A 18 -15.77 18.25 1.36
CA LYS A 18 -14.46 18.10 0.72
C LYS A 18 -13.70 16.88 1.25
N GLU A 19 -13.81 16.59 2.53
CA GLU A 19 -13.21 15.41 3.14
C GLU A 19 -13.84 14.12 2.63
N SER A 20 -15.16 14.08 2.45
CA SER A 20 -15.86 12.91 1.93
C SER A 20 -15.73 12.77 0.42
N LEU A 21 -15.50 13.86 -0.31
CA LEU A 21 -15.30 13.86 -1.75
C LEU A 21 -13.84 13.76 -2.16
N GLU A 22 -12.93 14.00 -1.21
CA GLU A 22 -11.52 13.84 -1.44
C GLU A 22 -11.23 12.39 -1.81
N SER A 23 -10.56 12.20 -2.92
CA SER A 23 -10.29 10.87 -3.42
C SER A 23 -8.79 10.57 -3.36
N ILE A 24 -8.49 9.32 -3.07
CA ILE A 24 -7.12 8.80 -3.05
C ILE A 24 -7.08 7.64 -4.02
N GLN A 25 -6.02 7.60 -4.82
CA GLN A 25 -5.79 6.48 -5.71
C GLN A 25 -4.94 5.43 -5.01
N TYR A 26 -5.34 4.19 -5.19
CA TYR A 26 -4.64 3.03 -4.65
C TYR A 26 -4.29 2.07 -5.77
N ILE A 27 -3.11 1.51 -5.70
CA ILE A 27 -2.75 0.36 -6.53
C ILE A 27 -3.22 -0.87 -5.79
N VAL A 28 -4.06 -1.67 -6.44
CA VAL A 28 -4.56 -2.92 -5.87
C VAL A 28 -3.60 -4.03 -6.25
N ILE A 29 -3.13 -4.72 -5.22
CA ILE A 29 -2.23 -5.87 -5.36
C ILE A 29 -2.92 -7.10 -4.80
N ARG A 30 -2.42 -8.26 -5.18
CA ARG A 30 -2.87 -9.53 -4.64
C ARG A 30 -1.75 -10.20 -3.84
N LEU A 31 -2.13 -10.73 -2.69
CA LEU A 31 -1.29 -11.62 -1.88
C LEU A 31 -2.15 -12.83 -1.54
N GLY A 32 -1.84 -13.99 -2.14
CA GLY A 32 -2.71 -15.14 -2.03
C GLY A 32 -4.05 -14.84 -2.67
N ASP A 33 -5.12 -15.03 -1.91
CA ASP A 33 -6.49 -14.78 -2.39
C ASP A 33 -7.02 -13.42 -1.96
N GLU A 34 -6.21 -12.63 -1.24
CA GLU A 34 -6.65 -11.34 -0.71
C GLU A 34 -6.14 -10.18 -1.54
N GLN A 35 -6.95 -9.13 -1.60
CA GLN A 35 -6.60 -7.89 -2.27
C GLN A 35 -6.19 -6.85 -1.24
N PHE A 36 -5.12 -6.14 -1.55
CA PHE A 36 -4.61 -5.05 -0.72
C PHE A 36 -4.43 -3.81 -1.57
N GLY A 37 -4.59 -2.65 -0.96
CA GLY A 37 -4.39 -1.37 -1.62
C GLY A 37 -3.19 -0.64 -1.05
N ILE A 38 -2.40 -0.06 -1.95
CA ILE A 38 -1.26 0.77 -1.58
C ILE A 38 -1.51 2.16 -2.14
N ASP A 39 -1.45 3.16 -1.27
CA ASP A 39 -1.60 4.56 -1.65
C ASP A 39 -0.54 4.91 -2.70
N ILE A 40 -0.99 5.35 -3.87
CA ILE A 40 -0.11 5.61 -5.01
C ILE A 40 0.93 6.69 -4.72
N ARG A 41 0.65 7.59 -3.77
CA ARG A 41 1.58 8.66 -3.41
C ARG A 41 2.89 8.15 -2.83
N TYR A 42 2.88 6.94 -2.27
CA TYR A 42 4.08 6.33 -1.67
C TYR A 42 4.80 5.38 -2.63
N ILE A 43 4.32 5.24 -3.85
CA ILE A 43 4.93 4.35 -4.82
C ILE A 43 5.86 5.14 -5.73
N ASP A 44 7.12 4.73 -5.75
CA ASP A 44 8.12 5.31 -6.66
C ASP A 44 8.10 4.61 -8.01
N ASN A 45 8.06 3.27 -7.99
CA ASN A 45 8.13 2.49 -9.21
C ASN A 45 7.59 1.07 -8.98
N ILE A 46 7.26 0.39 -10.06
CA ILE A 46 6.86 -1.02 -10.05
C ILE A 46 7.75 -1.71 -11.08
N VAL A 47 8.50 -2.71 -10.64
CA VAL A 47 9.43 -3.41 -11.51
C VAL A 47 9.19 -4.91 -11.46
N ARG A 48 9.66 -5.61 -12.48
CA ARG A 48 9.63 -7.07 -12.52
C ARG A 48 10.63 -7.64 -11.53
N MET A 49 10.43 -8.90 -11.17
CA MET A 49 11.40 -9.59 -10.33
C MET A 49 12.79 -9.56 -10.98
N GLN A 50 13.77 -9.31 -10.15
CA GLN A 50 15.17 -9.19 -10.55
C GLN A 50 16.03 -10.02 -9.61
N ARG A 51 17.26 -10.26 -10.02
CA ARG A 51 18.23 -10.91 -9.16
C ARG A 51 18.50 -10.05 -7.93
N MET A 52 18.41 -10.68 -6.75
CA MET A 52 18.68 -10.03 -5.49
C MET A 52 19.98 -10.55 -4.90
N THR A 53 20.75 -9.65 -4.29
CA THR A 53 21.92 -10.03 -3.51
C THR A 53 21.49 -10.26 -2.09
N ARG A 54 21.77 -11.46 -1.57
CA ARG A 54 21.41 -11.82 -0.20
C ARG A 54 22.27 -11.08 0.81
N VAL A 55 21.63 -10.67 1.92
CA VAL A 55 22.34 -10.05 3.04
C VAL A 55 22.36 -11.07 4.20
N PRO A 56 23.54 -11.35 4.80
CA PRO A 56 23.59 -12.30 5.92
C PRO A 56 23.03 -11.67 7.20
N LYS A 57 22.53 -12.54 8.09
CA LYS A 57 22.10 -12.19 9.46
C LYS A 57 21.00 -11.12 9.51
N VAL A 58 20.06 -11.20 8.58
CA VAL A 58 18.87 -10.32 8.55
C VAL A 58 17.62 -11.15 8.80
N PRO A 59 16.51 -10.52 9.19
CA PRO A 59 15.25 -11.24 9.32
C PRO A 59 14.86 -11.95 8.03
N GLU A 60 14.12 -13.03 8.15
CA GLU A 60 13.72 -13.86 7.01
C GLU A 60 12.94 -13.10 5.96
N TYR A 61 12.15 -12.11 6.39
CA TYR A 61 11.35 -11.30 5.45
C TYR A 61 12.20 -10.38 4.55
N LEU A 62 13.43 -10.08 4.95
CA LEU A 62 14.34 -9.30 4.10
C LEU A 62 15.03 -10.26 3.14
N LYS A 63 14.57 -10.25 1.88
CA LYS A 63 15.02 -11.22 0.87
C LYS A 63 16.37 -10.90 0.26
N GLY A 64 16.77 -9.65 0.31
CA GLY A 64 18.03 -9.19 -0.26
C GLY A 64 17.97 -7.74 -0.66
N VAL A 65 18.94 -7.34 -1.49
CA VAL A 65 18.99 -5.99 -2.05
C VAL A 65 19.04 -6.08 -3.57
N ILE A 66 18.50 -5.07 -4.21
CA ILE A 66 18.62 -4.90 -5.67
C ILE A 66 19.28 -3.56 -5.97
N ASN A 67 19.90 -3.50 -7.13
CA ASN A 67 20.44 -2.24 -7.66
C ASN A 67 19.48 -1.76 -8.74
N LEU A 68 18.86 -0.62 -8.50
CA LEU A 68 17.94 -0.02 -9.45
C LEU A 68 18.46 1.37 -9.81
N ARG A 69 18.91 1.53 -11.03
CA ARG A 69 19.43 2.82 -11.54
C ARG A 69 20.54 3.41 -10.66
N GLY A 70 21.44 2.55 -10.18
CA GLY A 70 22.55 2.97 -9.35
C GLY A 70 22.23 3.12 -7.86
N GLU A 71 20.98 2.93 -7.48
CA GLU A 71 20.56 2.95 -6.10
C GLU A 71 20.39 1.52 -5.59
N VAL A 72 21.03 1.19 -4.47
CA VAL A 72 20.90 -0.10 -3.80
C VAL A 72 19.79 0.01 -2.78
N LEU A 73 18.78 -0.85 -2.89
CA LEU A 73 17.64 -0.81 -1.97
C LEU A 73 17.26 -2.21 -1.50
N PRO A 74 16.76 -2.31 -0.25
CA PRO A 74 16.34 -3.60 0.28
C PRO A 74 15.00 -4.03 -0.30
N VAL A 75 14.79 -5.35 -0.37
CA VAL A 75 13.55 -5.94 -0.85
C VAL A 75 12.97 -6.84 0.22
N ILE A 76 11.75 -6.59 0.60
CA ILE A 76 11.03 -7.28 1.67
C ILE A 76 9.98 -8.19 1.07
N SER A 77 9.88 -9.42 1.61
CA SER A 77 8.72 -10.26 1.39
C SER A 77 7.61 -9.82 2.33
N ILE A 78 6.62 -9.15 1.81
CA ILE A 78 5.49 -8.74 2.62
C ILE A 78 4.68 -9.95 3.09
N ARG A 79 4.67 -11.02 2.31
CA ARG A 79 4.07 -12.30 2.72
C ARG A 79 4.68 -12.82 4.01
N LEU A 80 5.99 -12.92 4.05
CA LEU A 80 6.67 -13.42 5.25
C LEU A 80 6.49 -12.48 6.43
N LYS A 81 6.52 -11.18 6.18
CA LYS A 81 6.33 -10.21 7.25
C LYS A 81 4.92 -10.29 7.85
N MET A 82 3.92 -10.59 7.05
CA MET A 82 2.53 -10.73 7.51
C MET A 82 2.18 -12.14 7.99
N GLY A 83 3.11 -13.07 7.91
CA GLY A 83 2.88 -14.45 8.34
C GLY A 83 2.19 -15.33 7.30
N TYR A 84 2.22 -14.93 6.03
CA TYR A 84 1.74 -15.77 4.93
C TYR A 84 2.79 -16.79 4.53
N GLU A 85 2.37 -17.74 3.69
CA GLU A 85 3.30 -18.67 3.05
C GLU A 85 4.32 -17.91 2.20
N PRO A 86 5.54 -18.44 2.03
CA PRO A 86 6.57 -17.79 1.23
C PRO A 86 6.12 -17.45 -0.20
N ASP A 87 6.80 -16.47 -0.78
CA ASP A 87 6.49 -16.04 -2.14
C ASP A 87 6.77 -17.15 -3.17
N GLU A 88 5.84 -17.33 -4.09
CA GLU A 88 6.06 -18.11 -5.29
C GLU A 88 6.26 -17.14 -6.44
N ILE A 89 7.43 -17.23 -7.09
CA ILE A 89 7.73 -16.33 -8.18
C ILE A 89 7.07 -16.82 -9.45
N THR A 90 6.18 -16.02 -10.01
CA THR A 90 5.49 -16.27 -11.26
C THR A 90 5.74 -15.13 -12.23
N LYS A 91 5.16 -15.22 -13.42
CA LYS A 91 5.24 -14.13 -14.40
C LYS A 91 4.53 -12.86 -13.93
N ALA A 92 3.58 -13.00 -13.01
CA ALA A 92 2.80 -11.88 -12.47
C ALA A 92 3.52 -11.19 -11.31
N THR A 93 4.48 -11.83 -10.67
CA THR A 93 5.19 -11.28 -9.51
C THR A 93 5.86 -9.96 -9.83
N ARG A 94 5.73 -9.00 -8.93
CA ARG A 94 6.32 -7.68 -9.09
C ARG A 94 6.99 -7.23 -7.80
N ILE A 95 7.92 -6.30 -7.94
CA ILE A 95 8.49 -5.57 -6.80
C ILE A 95 7.95 -4.14 -6.89
N ILE A 96 7.28 -3.70 -5.84
CA ILE A 96 6.82 -2.31 -5.74
C ILE A 96 7.83 -1.55 -4.92
N ILE A 97 8.39 -0.50 -5.49
CA ILE A 97 9.35 0.36 -4.81
C ILE A 97 8.58 1.45 -4.09
N LEU A 98 8.66 1.45 -2.77
CA LEU A 98 7.99 2.41 -1.90
C LEU A 98 8.95 3.49 -1.45
N LYS A 99 8.44 4.71 -1.37
CA LYS A 99 9.15 5.85 -0.76
C LYS A 99 8.69 5.97 0.68
N LEU A 100 9.51 5.57 1.62
CA LEU A 100 9.21 5.67 3.05
C LEU A 100 10.04 6.80 3.64
N GLU A 101 9.41 7.67 4.42
CA GLU A 101 10.06 8.88 4.92
C GLU A 101 11.33 8.63 5.70
N GLN A 102 11.34 7.64 6.58
CA GLN A 102 12.48 7.39 7.45
C GLN A 102 13.48 6.39 6.87
N GLU A 103 13.04 5.51 6.02
CA GLU A 103 13.86 4.39 5.55
C GLU A 103 14.32 4.55 4.11
N GLY A 104 13.83 5.58 3.43
CA GLY A 104 14.11 5.77 2.01
C GLY A 104 13.32 4.79 1.16
N ASN A 105 13.90 4.35 0.06
CA ASN A 105 13.23 3.45 -0.86
C ASN A 105 13.37 2.00 -0.43
N VAL A 106 12.26 1.29 -0.42
CA VAL A 106 12.18 -0.13 -0.04
C VAL A 106 11.31 -0.84 -1.07
N GLY A 107 11.77 -1.99 -1.54
CA GLY A 107 10.98 -2.82 -2.44
C GLY A 107 10.16 -3.83 -1.65
N ILE A 108 8.93 -4.06 -2.08
CA ILE A 108 8.09 -5.14 -1.55
C ILE A 108 7.69 -6.09 -2.68
N ILE A 109 7.71 -7.38 -2.39
CA ILE A 109 7.32 -8.40 -3.36
C ILE A 109 5.82 -8.63 -3.24
N VAL A 110 5.10 -8.53 -4.35
CA VAL A 110 3.67 -8.80 -4.42
C VAL A 110 3.39 -9.86 -5.47
N ASP A 111 2.33 -10.65 -5.25
CA ASP A 111 1.98 -11.73 -6.16
C ASP A 111 1.57 -11.21 -7.53
N GLU A 112 0.85 -10.11 -7.55
CA GLU A 112 0.30 -9.53 -8.77
C GLU A 112 -0.12 -8.09 -8.50
N VAL A 113 0.05 -7.24 -9.49
CA VAL A 113 -0.53 -5.90 -9.51
C VAL A 113 -1.78 -5.99 -10.37
N LYS A 114 -2.94 -5.65 -9.81
CA LYS A 114 -4.22 -5.82 -10.49
C LYS A 114 -4.67 -4.57 -11.24
N GLU A 115 -4.87 -3.48 -10.51
CA GLU A 115 -5.42 -2.26 -11.10
C GLU A 115 -5.19 -1.06 -10.18
N VAL A 116 -5.50 0.12 -10.69
CA VAL A 116 -5.56 1.34 -9.90
C VAL A 116 -7.02 1.65 -9.65
N VAL A 117 -7.39 1.88 -8.39
CA VAL A 117 -8.74 2.28 -8.01
C VAL A 117 -8.70 3.65 -7.34
N THR A 118 -9.78 4.39 -7.48
CA THR A 118 -9.95 5.67 -6.81
C THR A 118 -11.01 5.48 -5.73
N LEU A 119 -10.66 5.77 -4.48
CA LEU A 119 -11.58 5.66 -3.35
C LEU A 119 -11.83 7.04 -2.75
N THR A 120 -13.10 7.35 -2.50
CA THR A 120 -13.48 8.55 -1.76
C THR A 120 -13.51 8.24 -0.26
N GLY A 121 -13.57 9.29 0.56
CA GLY A 121 -13.64 9.09 2.01
C GLY A 121 -14.83 8.23 2.45
N ASN A 122 -15.94 8.27 1.71
CA ASN A 122 -17.13 7.46 2.01
C ASN A 122 -16.94 5.98 1.73
N GLU A 123 -15.97 5.65 0.88
CA GLU A 123 -15.67 4.27 0.51
C GLU A 123 -14.58 3.65 1.37
N ILE A 124 -14.03 4.42 2.30
CA ILE A 124 -12.94 3.98 3.17
C ILE A 124 -13.45 3.93 4.61
N GLU A 125 -13.32 2.77 5.24
CA GLU A 125 -13.64 2.58 6.65
C GLU A 125 -12.34 2.34 7.41
N LYS A 126 -12.05 3.22 8.38
CA LYS A 126 -10.85 3.10 9.21
C LYS A 126 -11.02 1.99 10.23
N LEU A 127 -9.93 1.25 10.46
CA LEU A 127 -9.91 0.20 11.45
C LEU A 127 -9.47 0.76 12.81
N ASN A 128 -10.02 0.16 13.87
CA ASN A 128 -9.64 0.52 15.23
C ASN A 128 -8.29 -0.09 15.57
N TYR A 129 -7.34 0.74 15.97
CA TYR A 129 -5.98 0.32 16.29
C TYR A 129 -5.91 -0.67 17.46
N ASP A 130 -6.80 -0.53 18.44
CA ASP A 130 -6.75 -1.34 19.64
C ASP A 130 -7.06 -2.82 19.41
N ASN A 131 -7.71 -3.14 18.31
CA ASN A 131 -8.12 -4.50 17.98
C ASN A 131 -7.35 -5.13 16.83
N ARG A 132 -6.28 -4.49 16.38
CA ARG A 132 -5.49 -5.03 15.27
C ARG A 132 -4.49 -6.05 15.77
N ASP A 133 -4.62 -7.26 15.26
CA ASP A 133 -3.82 -8.40 15.66
C ASP A 133 -3.48 -9.24 14.43
N GLY A 134 -2.34 -9.93 14.44
CA GLY A 134 -1.90 -10.76 13.33
C GLY A 134 -1.80 -9.98 12.02
N LYS A 135 -2.43 -10.50 10.97
CA LYS A 135 -2.42 -9.87 9.64
C LYS A 135 -3.10 -8.50 9.61
N VAL A 136 -4.08 -8.30 10.48
CA VAL A 136 -4.87 -7.07 10.53
C VAL A 136 -4.02 -5.87 10.94
N ARG A 137 -2.94 -6.09 11.69
CA ARG A 137 -2.08 -4.99 12.13
C ARG A 137 -1.37 -4.28 10.98
N PHE A 138 -1.27 -4.92 9.81
CA PHE A 138 -0.63 -4.34 8.62
C PHE A 138 -1.60 -3.53 7.78
N THR A 139 -2.87 -3.45 8.19
CA THR A 139 -3.89 -2.66 7.51
C THR A 139 -4.46 -1.62 8.46
N ASN A 140 -4.73 -0.42 7.95
CA ASN A 140 -5.31 0.67 8.75
C ASN A 140 -6.72 1.04 8.33
N ALA A 141 -7.18 0.50 7.23
CA ALA A 141 -8.51 0.80 6.71
C ALA A 141 -8.93 -0.27 5.70
N VAL A 142 -10.20 -0.28 5.38
CA VAL A 142 -10.76 -1.14 4.34
C VAL A 142 -11.49 -0.26 3.34
N GLY A 143 -11.19 -0.44 2.07
CA GLY A 143 -11.87 0.24 0.98
C GLY A 143 -12.94 -0.64 0.37
N LYS A 144 -14.03 -0.03 -0.09
CA LYS A 144 -15.08 -0.71 -0.84
C LYS A 144 -15.07 -0.23 -2.28
N HIS A 145 -14.93 -1.15 -3.20
CA HIS A 145 -14.89 -0.83 -4.63
C HIS A 145 -15.63 -1.90 -5.41
N ASN A 146 -16.69 -1.50 -6.12
CA ASN A 146 -17.51 -2.41 -6.94
C ASN A 146 -17.98 -3.66 -6.17
N GLY A 147 -18.36 -3.47 -4.90
CA GLY A 147 -18.83 -4.57 -4.06
C GLY A 147 -17.73 -5.42 -3.46
N GLU A 148 -16.48 -5.16 -3.77
CA GLU A 148 -15.33 -5.88 -3.22
C GLU A 148 -14.66 -5.09 -2.11
N LEU A 149 -14.07 -5.80 -1.16
CA LEU A 149 -13.31 -5.20 -0.06
C LEU A 149 -11.82 -5.26 -0.39
N ILE A 150 -11.16 -4.13 -0.17
CA ILE A 150 -9.71 -3.99 -0.37
C ILE A 150 -9.11 -3.55 0.96
N SER A 151 -8.20 -4.35 1.51
CA SER A 151 -7.51 -3.99 2.75
C SER A 151 -6.40 -3.00 2.42
N LEU A 152 -6.47 -1.80 3.01
CA LEU A 152 -5.48 -0.76 2.74
C LEU A 152 -4.27 -0.93 3.65
N LEU A 153 -3.10 -1.09 3.05
CA LEU A 153 -1.86 -1.36 3.80
C LEU A 153 -1.42 -0.14 4.59
N ASP A 154 -1.01 -0.39 5.81
CA ASP A 154 -0.36 0.60 6.67
C ASP A 154 1.13 0.54 6.42
N LEU A 155 1.64 1.48 5.64
CA LEU A 155 3.05 1.48 5.24
C LEU A 155 3.99 1.73 6.40
N ASN A 156 3.50 2.29 7.51
CA ASN A 156 4.30 2.46 8.72
C ASN A 156 4.66 1.13 9.37
N MET A 157 3.88 0.10 9.09
CA MET A 157 4.15 -1.25 9.60
C MET A 157 5.09 -2.03 8.70
N ILE A 158 5.35 -1.53 7.49
CA ILE A 158 6.29 -2.13 6.55
C ILE A 158 7.65 -1.46 6.76
N THR A 159 8.30 -1.83 7.85
CA THR A 159 9.60 -1.28 8.20
C THR A 159 10.63 -2.40 8.24
N LEU A 160 11.91 -2.04 8.17
CA LEU A 160 13.01 -2.99 8.28
C LEU A 160 13.30 -3.35 9.73
N GLU A 161 12.79 -2.57 10.66
CA GLU A 161 12.99 -2.81 12.09
C GLU A 161 11.95 -3.79 12.62
N GLU A 162 12.40 -4.77 13.37
CA GLU A 162 11.49 -5.59 14.16
C GLU A 162 11.09 -4.78 15.38
N ASN A 163 9.82 -4.40 15.42
CA ASN A 163 9.26 -3.90 16.65
C ASN A 163 9.05 -5.09 17.59
N ALA A 164 9.91 -5.19 18.52
CA ALA A 164 9.81 -6.21 19.55
C ALA A 164 8.51 -6.05 20.34
#